data_800c354df7b38ce4127a92625879a128
#
_entry.id   800c354df7b38ce4127a92625879a128
#
_cell.length_a   1.000
_cell.length_b   1.000
_cell.length_c   1.000
_cell.angle_alpha   90.00
_cell.angle_beta   90.00
_cell.angle_gamma   90.00
#
_symmetry.space_group_name_H-M   'P 1'
#
loop_
_entity.id
_entity.type
_entity.pdbx_description
1 polymer ?
#
loop_
_entity_poly.entity_id
_entity_poly.type
_entity_poly.pdbx_seq_one_letter_code
_entity_poly.pdbx_strand_id
1 'polypeptide(L)'
;MSVLTHPSNRLATAVLLFSASLWGLSWMPLKWFIGQGLTGPLVTLLSYGLVGLVTVGLIWRERSAWRAQWMLLALLLVVGGWGNTAFVHALMVGDVVRVMFLFYLAPVWGLLGGWLFLRERIPPLRWAAVGLALLGLWLFLGGPGGVSLAFSTTDLLALSAGMGFAANNVVSRAAQGIPMVSKTLAVFVGCGLFSLAMAGDALGAVASIGPMVWVALLAYGF
;
A
#
# COMPACT_ATOMS: atom_id res chain seq x y z
N MET A 1 10.90 32.24 -5.52
CA MET A 1 11.72 31.11 -6.00
C MET A 1 12.92 30.82 -5.09
N SER A 2 12.76 30.74 -3.74
CA SER A 2 13.87 30.51 -2.81
C SER A 2 13.67 29.36 -1.83
N VAL A 3 12.73 28.45 -2.09
CA VAL A 3 12.37 27.36 -1.16
C VAL A 3 13.35 26.17 -1.22
N LEU A 4 14.19 26.07 -2.25
CA LEU A 4 15.07 24.91 -2.49
C LEU A 4 16.49 25.03 -1.91
N THR A 5 16.83 26.09 -1.19
CA THR A 5 18.23 26.35 -0.79
C THR A 5 18.58 26.01 0.66
N HIS A 6 17.62 25.58 1.52
CA HIS A 6 17.93 25.14 2.87
C HIS A 6 18.50 23.69 2.85
N PRO A 7 19.65 23.41 3.51
CA PRO A 7 20.24 22.06 3.51
C PRO A 7 19.28 20.97 4.02
N SER A 8 18.37 21.29 4.94
CA SER A 8 17.30 20.39 5.39
C SER A 8 16.30 19.99 4.28
N ASN A 9 16.02 20.91 3.33
CA ASN A 9 15.12 20.64 2.22
C ASN A 9 15.77 19.72 1.17
N ARG A 10 17.06 19.81 0.96
CA ARG A 10 17.79 18.93 0.02
C ARG A 10 17.81 17.49 0.49
N LEU A 11 18.06 17.27 1.79
CA LEU A 11 18.02 15.93 2.37
C LEU A 11 16.60 15.33 2.30
N ALA A 12 15.58 16.08 2.67
CA ALA A 12 14.20 15.66 2.55
C ALA A 12 13.80 15.29 1.11
N THR A 13 14.21 16.13 0.14
CA THR A 13 13.98 15.87 -1.28
C THR A 13 14.72 14.60 -1.75
N ALA A 14 15.97 14.42 -1.34
CA ALA A 14 16.75 13.23 -1.70
C ALA A 14 16.11 11.95 -1.12
N VAL A 15 15.67 11.98 0.13
CA VAL A 15 14.96 10.85 0.78
C VAL A 15 13.66 10.54 0.06
N LEU A 16 12.88 11.56 -0.31
CA LEU A 16 11.64 11.37 -1.07
C LEU A 16 11.89 10.76 -2.45
N LEU A 17 12.90 11.25 -3.19
CA LEU A 17 13.27 10.70 -4.49
C LEU A 17 13.75 9.26 -4.37
N PHE A 18 14.59 8.96 -3.39
CA PHE A 18 15.06 7.60 -3.12
C PHE A 18 13.90 6.66 -2.78
N SER A 19 13.01 7.07 -1.86
CA SER A 19 11.83 6.29 -1.48
C SER A 19 10.88 6.05 -2.66
N ALA A 20 10.66 7.09 -3.49
CA ALA A 20 9.83 6.96 -4.69
C ALA A 20 10.45 6.01 -5.73
N SER A 21 11.79 6.03 -5.87
CA SER A 21 12.50 5.09 -6.75
C SER A 21 12.40 3.66 -6.25
N LEU A 22 12.59 3.43 -4.96
CA LEU A 22 12.40 2.10 -4.35
C LEU A 22 10.97 1.60 -4.54
N TRP A 23 9.98 2.48 -4.31
CA TRP A 23 8.58 2.13 -4.54
C TRP A 23 8.30 1.76 -6.00
N GLY A 24 8.81 2.55 -6.96
CA GLY A 24 8.66 2.28 -8.38
C GLY A 24 9.34 0.99 -8.85
N LEU A 25 10.39 0.55 -8.16
CA LEU A 25 11.11 -0.69 -8.47
C LEU A 25 10.62 -1.90 -7.68
N SER A 26 9.66 -1.74 -6.77
CA SER A 26 9.18 -2.79 -5.86
C SER A 26 8.64 -4.03 -6.58
N TRP A 27 8.14 -3.88 -7.81
CA TRP A 27 7.65 -5.00 -8.62
C TRP A 27 8.76 -5.99 -9.02
N MET A 28 10.03 -5.52 -9.15
CA MET A 28 11.15 -6.39 -9.55
C MET A 28 11.40 -7.52 -8.53
N PRO A 29 11.65 -7.23 -7.23
CA PRO A 29 11.80 -8.31 -6.24
C PRO A 29 10.54 -9.16 -6.12
N LEU A 30 9.34 -8.59 -6.28
CA LEU A 30 8.10 -9.37 -6.25
C LEU A 30 8.02 -10.39 -7.38
N LYS A 31 8.38 -10.02 -8.61
CA LYS A 31 8.44 -10.96 -9.73
C LYS A 31 9.53 -12.02 -9.54
N TRP A 32 10.66 -11.68 -8.90
CA TRP A 32 11.68 -12.64 -8.55
C TRP A 32 11.18 -13.66 -7.52
N PHE A 33 10.42 -13.24 -6.49
CA PHE A 33 9.83 -14.14 -5.50
C PHE A 33 8.87 -15.17 -6.13
N ILE A 34 8.14 -14.79 -7.19
CA ILE A 34 7.32 -15.76 -7.94
C ILE A 34 8.21 -16.87 -8.52
N GLY A 35 9.35 -16.54 -9.11
CA GLY A 35 10.32 -17.49 -9.60
C GLY A 35 10.89 -18.44 -8.53
N GLN A 36 10.81 -18.05 -7.25
CA GLN A 36 11.15 -18.88 -6.10
C GLN A 36 9.95 -19.69 -5.56
N GLY A 37 8.80 -19.68 -6.24
CA GLY A 37 7.60 -20.42 -5.82
C GLY A 37 6.77 -19.76 -4.72
N LEU A 38 7.04 -18.49 -4.40
CA LEU A 38 6.31 -17.76 -3.36
C LEU A 38 5.06 -17.09 -3.93
N THR A 39 3.99 -17.07 -3.13
CA THR A 39 2.75 -16.33 -3.44
C THR A 39 2.76 -14.94 -2.80
N GLY A 40 1.95 -14.01 -3.34
CA GLY A 40 1.85 -12.65 -2.80
C GLY A 40 1.49 -12.58 -1.31
N PRO A 41 0.44 -13.31 -0.86
CA PRO A 41 0.13 -13.39 0.56
C PRO A 41 1.31 -13.92 1.41
N LEU A 42 2.04 -14.93 0.92
CA LEU A 42 3.17 -15.48 1.65
C LEU A 42 4.32 -14.47 1.76
N VAL A 43 4.65 -13.76 0.69
CA VAL A 43 5.65 -12.67 0.71
C VAL A 43 5.26 -11.58 1.70
N THR A 44 4.00 -11.12 1.66
CA THR A 44 3.52 -10.09 2.59
C THR A 44 3.53 -10.58 4.04
N LEU A 45 3.14 -11.82 4.29
CA LEU A 45 3.16 -12.43 5.63
C LEU A 45 4.58 -12.47 6.20
N LEU A 46 5.53 -12.96 5.41
CA LEU A 46 6.91 -13.18 5.87
C LEU A 46 7.72 -11.88 5.93
N SER A 47 7.38 -10.88 5.11
CA SER A 47 8.05 -9.57 5.17
C SER A 47 7.40 -8.67 6.21
N TYR A 48 6.17 -8.19 5.96
CA TYR A 48 5.51 -7.21 6.83
C TYR A 48 4.85 -7.84 8.06
N GLY A 49 4.26 -9.04 7.91
CA GLY A 49 3.57 -9.73 9.01
C GLY A 49 4.52 -10.10 10.13
N LEU A 50 5.72 -10.60 9.82
CA LEU A 50 6.76 -10.90 10.83
C LEU A 50 7.22 -9.63 11.56
N VAL A 51 7.46 -8.54 10.84
CA VAL A 51 7.81 -7.25 11.47
C VAL A 51 6.67 -6.79 12.40
N GLY A 52 5.41 -6.86 11.95
CA GLY A 52 4.25 -6.54 12.76
C GLY A 52 4.16 -7.39 14.02
N LEU A 53 4.39 -8.69 13.92
CA LEU A 53 4.35 -9.63 15.06
C LEU A 53 5.45 -9.31 16.09
N VAL A 54 6.70 -9.16 15.65
CA VAL A 54 7.85 -8.89 16.53
C VAL A 54 7.71 -7.53 17.22
N THR A 55 7.12 -6.56 16.54
CA THR A 55 7.02 -5.18 17.03
C THR A 55 5.67 -4.86 17.70
N VAL A 56 4.75 -5.81 17.81
CA VAL A 56 3.42 -5.58 18.45
C VAL A 56 3.53 -5.02 19.87
N GLY A 57 4.59 -5.40 20.61
CA GLY A 57 4.87 -4.88 21.95
C GLY A 57 5.13 -3.37 21.97
N LEU A 58 5.66 -2.79 20.88
CA LEU A 58 5.87 -1.34 20.78
C LEU A 58 4.54 -0.60 20.67
N ILE A 59 3.58 -1.13 19.91
CA ILE A 59 2.20 -0.59 19.86
C ILE A 59 1.61 -0.57 21.27
N TRP A 60 1.77 -1.66 22.01
CA TRP A 60 1.24 -1.77 23.36
C TRP A 60 1.89 -0.78 24.34
N ARG A 61 3.20 -0.51 24.20
CA ARG A 61 3.89 0.51 25.00
C ARG A 61 3.33 1.92 24.80
N GLU A 62 2.91 2.24 23.58
CA GLU A 62 2.30 3.55 23.24
C GLU A 62 0.79 3.62 23.49
N ARG A 63 0.19 2.63 24.19
CA ARG A 63 -1.28 2.52 24.36
C ARG A 63 -1.93 3.74 24.99
N SER A 64 -1.23 4.48 25.83
CA SER A 64 -1.76 5.71 26.42
C SER A 64 -2.03 6.79 25.38
N ALA A 65 -1.24 6.86 24.32
CA ALA A 65 -1.38 7.85 23.26
C ALA A 65 -2.52 7.50 22.28
N TRP A 66 -2.73 6.21 21.95
CA TRP A 66 -3.72 5.84 20.97
C TRP A 66 -5.06 5.33 21.55
N ARG A 67 -5.13 5.05 22.86
CA ARG A 67 -6.32 4.45 23.49
C ARG A 67 -7.60 5.27 23.27
N ALA A 68 -7.50 6.60 23.27
CA ALA A 68 -8.64 7.46 22.99
C ALA A 68 -9.10 7.40 21.52
N GLN A 69 -8.24 6.97 20.60
CA GLN A 69 -8.50 6.90 19.16
C GLN A 69 -8.32 5.45 18.62
N TRP A 70 -8.57 4.45 19.46
CA TRP A 70 -8.35 3.04 19.12
C TRP A 70 -9.08 2.60 17.85
N MET A 71 -10.26 3.17 17.57
CA MET A 71 -11.02 2.88 16.35
C MET A 71 -10.27 3.32 15.10
N LEU A 72 -9.59 4.48 15.14
CA LEU A 72 -8.78 4.94 14.01
C LEU A 72 -7.55 4.06 13.82
N LEU A 73 -6.93 3.59 14.90
CA LEU A 73 -5.82 2.63 14.82
C LEU A 73 -6.28 1.30 14.24
N ALA A 74 -7.42 0.78 14.68
CA ALA A 74 -8.02 -0.43 14.12
C ALA A 74 -8.38 -0.26 12.64
N LEU A 75 -8.90 0.90 12.25
CA LEU A 75 -9.22 1.19 10.86
C LEU A 75 -7.94 1.25 10.00
N LEU A 76 -6.84 1.84 10.51
CA LEU A 76 -5.53 1.82 9.83
C LEU A 76 -5.02 0.40 9.62
N LEU A 77 -5.15 -0.47 10.63
CA LEU A 77 -4.81 -1.89 10.52
C LEU A 77 -5.59 -2.56 9.37
N VAL A 78 -6.90 -2.30 9.28
CA VAL A 78 -7.76 -2.91 8.26
C VAL A 78 -7.45 -2.34 6.87
N VAL A 79 -7.56 -1.01 6.69
CA VAL A 79 -7.46 -0.42 5.35
C VAL A 79 -6.02 -0.42 4.83
N GLY A 80 -5.03 -0.17 5.70
CA GLY A 80 -3.62 -0.20 5.34
C GLY A 80 -3.12 -1.63 5.13
N GLY A 81 -3.48 -2.55 6.01
CA GLY A 81 -3.14 -3.97 5.90
C GLY A 81 -3.70 -4.60 4.65
N TRP A 82 -5.00 -4.39 4.37
CA TRP A 82 -5.62 -4.83 3.11
C TRP A 82 -4.97 -4.19 1.90
N GLY A 83 -4.80 -2.86 1.89
CA GLY A 83 -4.25 -2.14 0.76
C GLY A 83 -2.87 -2.67 0.34
N ASN A 84 -1.97 -2.92 1.30
CA ASN A 84 -0.66 -3.49 1.02
C ASN A 84 -0.73 -4.95 0.56
N THR A 85 -1.49 -5.80 1.25
CA THR A 85 -1.63 -7.22 0.90
C THR A 85 -2.22 -7.40 -0.49
N ALA A 86 -3.31 -6.68 -0.81
CA ALA A 86 -3.95 -6.72 -2.11
C ALA A 86 -3.02 -6.20 -3.22
N PHE A 87 -2.25 -5.12 -2.96
CA PHE A 87 -1.30 -4.56 -3.91
C PHE A 87 -0.17 -5.55 -4.26
N VAL A 88 0.48 -6.11 -3.24
CA VAL A 88 1.55 -7.10 -3.45
C VAL A 88 1.02 -8.30 -4.21
N HIS A 89 -0.15 -8.82 -3.82
CA HIS A 89 -0.74 -9.96 -4.51
C HIS A 89 -1.09 -9.62 -5.96
N ALA A 90 -1.74 -8.48 -6.22
CA ALA A 90 -2.06 -8.04 -7.58
C ALA A 90 -0.82 -7.89 -8.46
N LEU A 91 0.27 -7.28 -7.95
CA LEU A 91 1.54 -7.15 -8.68
C LEU A 91 2.19 -8.49 -9.01
N MET A 92 2.06 -9.47 -8.12
CA MET A 92 2.65 -10.79 -8.35
C MET A 92 1.88 -11.58 -9.43
N VAL A 93 0.55 -11.57 -9.42
CA VAL A 93 -0.26 -12.40 -10.33
C VAL A 93 -0.68 -11.68 -11.61
N GLY A 94 -0.69 -10.35 -11.60
CA GLY A 94 -1.17 -9.53 -12.71
C GLY A 94 -0.09 -8.97 -13.64
N ASP A 95 -0.58 -8.28 -14.68
CA ASP A 95 0.27 -7.40 -15.49
C ASP A 95 0.64 -6.16 -14.67
N VAL A 96 1.95 -5.91 -14.53
CA VAL A 96 2.47 -4.84 -13.67
C VAL A 96 1.95 -3.47 -14.08
N VAL A 97 1.90 -3.20 -15.40
CA VAL A 97 1.49 -1.88 -15.92
C VAL A 97 0.01 -1.66 -15.61
N ARG A 98 -0.84 -2.66 -15.89
CA ARG A 98 -2.28 -2.59 -15.63
C ARG A 98 -2.60 -2.43 -14.14
N VAL A 99 -1.93 -3.20 -13.29
CA VAL A 99 -2.08 -3.11 -11.83
C VAL A 99 -1.67 -1.72 -11.32
N MET A 100 -0.53 -1.19 -11.79
CA MET A 100 -0.07 0.15 -11.40
C MET A 100 -1.05 1.24 -11.83
N PHE A 101 -1.59 1.21 -13.06
CA PHE A 101 -2.58 2.20 -13.51
C PHE A 101 -3.84 2.18 -12.64
N LEU A 102 -4.34 1.01 -12.30
CA LEU A 102 -5.53 0.88 -11.45
C LEU A 102 -5.25 1.31 -10.01
N PHE A 103 -4.10 0.95 -9.46
CA PHE A 103 -3.67 1.38 -8.14
C PHE A 103 -3.48 2.90 -8.07
N TYR A 104 -2.92 3.53 -9.11
CA TYR A 104 -2.70 4.98 -9.17
C TYR A 104 -3.97 5.82 -9.30
N LEU A 105 -5.15 5.22 -9.26
CA LEU A 105 -6.38 5.92 -8.91
C LEU A 105 -6.47 6.30 -7.40
N ALA A 106 -5.53 5.84 -6.57
CA ALA A 106 -5.48 6.17 -5.15
C ALA A 106 -5.60 7.69 -4.84
N PRO A 107 -4.96 8.62 -5.58
CA PRO A 107 -5.20 10.06 -5.37
C PRO A 107 -6.64 10.49 -5.60
N VAL A 108 -7.37 9.87 -6.53
CA VAL A 108 -8.80 10.14 -6.77
C VAL A 108 -9.61 9.72 -5.53
N TRP A 109 -9.40 8.51 -5.04
CA TRP A 109 -10.05 8.00 -3.84
C TRP A 109 -9.66 8.83 -2.60
N GLY A 110 -8.41 9.25 -2.49
CA GLY A 110 -7.93 10.12 -1.41
C GLY A 110 -8.56 11.50 -1.42
N LEU A 111 -8.79 12.08 -2.61
CA LEU A 111 -9.49 13.34 -2.77
C LEU A 111 -10.96 13.22 -2.37
N LEU A 112 -11.65 12.18 -2.86
CA LEU A 112 -13.04 11.90 -2.50
C LEU A 112 -13.19 11.64 -1.00
N GLY A 113 -12.29 10.85 -0.41
CA GLY A 113 -12.27 10.57 1.03
C GLY A 113 -12.00 11.82 1.87
N GLY A 114 -11.07 12.69 1.47
CA GLY A 114 -10.80 13.96 2.13
C GLY A 114 -12.03 14.89 2.08
N TRP A 115 -12.68 14.98 0.93
CA TRP A 115 -13.90 15.74 0.78
C TRP A 115 -15.05 15.19 1.64
N LEU A 116 -15.29 13.89 1.58
CA LEU A 116 -16.44 13.26 2.24
C LEU A 116 -16.28 13.18 3.77
N PHE A 117 -15.10 12.72 4.25
CA PHE A 117 -14.89 12.41 5.66
C PHE A 117 -14.21 13.55 6.43
N LEU A 118 -13.27 14.28 5.79
CA LEU A 118 -12.55 15.38 6.43
C LEU A 118 -13.17 16.76 6.09
N ARG A 119 -14.21 16.78 5.22
CA ARG A 119 -14.90 18.01 4.76
C ARG A 119 -13.94 19.02 4.12
N GLU A 120 -12.89 18.53 3.47
CA GLU A 120 -11.93 19.38 2.76
C GLU A 120 -12.61 20.03 1.54
N ARG A 121 -12.32 21.31 1.30
CA ARG A 121 -12.78 21.99 0.08
C ARG A 121 -11.88 21.60 -1.09
N ILE A 122 -12.49 21.09 -2.17
CA ILE A 122 -11.78 20.72 -3.38
C ILE A 122 -11.86 21.85 -4.39
N PRO A 123 -10.74 22.50 -4.75
CA PRO A 123 -10.75 23.50 -5.82
C PRO A 123 -11.08 22.88 -7.18
N PRO A 124 -11.70 23.66 -8.11
CA PRO A 124 -12.10 23.16 -9.43
C PRO A 124 -10.99 22.49 -10.24
N LEU A 125 -9.76 22.99 -10.09
CA LEU A 125 -8.60 22.42 -10.77
C LEU A 125 -8.33 20.96 -10.37
N ARG A 126 -8.60 20.58 -9.10
CA ARG A 126 -8.46 19.19 -8.66
C ARG A 126 -9.54 18.27 -9.26
N TRP A 127 -10.75 18.78 -9.46
CA TRP A 127 -11.80 18.04 -10.17
C TRP A 127 -11.44 17.83 -11.64
N ALA A 128 -10.87 18.85 -12.31
CA ALA A 128 -10.36 18.69 -13.66
C ALA A 128 -9.25 17.65 -13.75
N ALA A 129 -8.33 17.61 -12.77
CA ALA A 129 -7.29 16.59 -12.69
C ALA A 129 -7.85 15.18 -12.49
N VAL A 130 -8.91 15.01 -11.69
CA VAL A 130 -9.64 13.73 -11.56
C VAL A 130 -10.24 13.30 -12.91
N GLY A 131 -10.91 14.22 -13.60
CA GLY A 131 -11.48 13.95 -14.92
C GLY A 131 -10.41 13.50 -15.93
N LEU A 132 -9.25 14.17 -15.93
CA LEU A 132 -8.14 13.83 -16.81
C LEU A 132 -7.54 12.45 -16.44
N ALA A 133 -7.41 12.12 -15.15
CA ALA A 133 -6.92 10.82 -14.70
C ALA A 133 -7.86 9.68 -15.12
N LEU A 134 -9.17 9.87 -14.97
CA LEU A 134 -10.18 8.90 -15.41
C LEU A 134 -10.22 8.74 -16.92
N LEU A 135 -10.07 9.84 -17.68
CA LEU A 135 -9.95 9.80 -19.13
C LEU A 135 -8.69 9.03 -19.56
N GLY A 136 -7.55 9.29 -18.93
CA GLY A 136 -6.31 8.56 -19.19
C GLY A 136 -6.45 7.06 -18.92
N LEU A 137 -7.08 6.68 -17.81
CA LEU A 137 -7.38 5.28 -17.51
C LEU A 137 -8.30 4.65 -18.57
N TRP A 138 -9.38 5.36 -18.96
CA TRP A 138 -10.30 4.87 -19.99
C TRP A 138 -9.60 4.64 -21.32
N LEU A 139 -8.76 5.58 -21.75
CA LEU A 139 -7.93 5.42 -22.97
C LEU A 139 -6.98 4.23 -22.85
N PHE A 140 -6.33 4.05 -21.69
CA PHE A 140 -5.44 2.93 -21.44
C PHE A 140 -6.16 1.58 -21.46
N LEU A 141 -7.39 1.50 -20.96
CA LEU A 141 -8.22 0.29 -20.99
C LEU A 141 -8.84 0.01 -22.36
N GLY A 142 -8.53 0.83 -23.38
CA GLY A 142 -8.88 0.57 -24.78
C GLY A 142 -9.82 1.58 -25.43
N GLY A 143 -10.30 2.59 -24.75
CA GLY A 143 -11.10 3.68 -25.32
C GLY A 143 -12.29 3.21 -26.18
N PRO A 144 -12.65 3.96 -27.25
CA PRO A 144 -13.81 3.66 -28.08
C PRO A 144 -13.68 2.41 -28.99
N GLY A 145 -12.45 1.91 -29.19
CA GLY A 145 -12.16 0.72 -30.01
C GLY A 145 -11.72 -0.49 -29.21
N GLY A 146 -11.92 -0.43 -27.89
CA GLY A 146 -11.14 -1.16 -26.93
C GLY A 146 -11.38 -2.63 -26.77
N VAL A 147 -10.30 -3.23 -26.35
CA VAL A 147 -10.20 -4.53 -25.68
C VAL A 147 -11.24 -4.60 -24.56
N SER A 148 -11.93 -5.74 -24.48
CA SER A 148 -12.95 -6.03 -23.47
C SER A 148 -12.68 -5.36 -22.11
N LEU A 149 -13.63 -4.51 -21.66
CA LEU A 149 -13.69 -3.94 -20.30
C LEU A 149 -13.94 -5.02 -19.21
N ALA A 150 -13.70 -6.29 -19.53
CA ALA A 150 -13.83 -7.36 -18.55
C ALA A 150 -12.77 -7.15 -17.44
N PHE A 151 -13.24 -6.71 -16.30
CA PHE A 151 -12.41 -6.62 -15.10
C PHE A 151 -12.09 -8.03 -14.61
N SER A 152 -10.81 -8.31 -14.47
CA SER A 152 -10.32 -9.52 -13.85
C SER A 152 -10.33 -9.40 -12.32
N THR A 153 -10.22 -10.54 -11.62
CA THR A 153 -10.02 -10.54 -10.17
C THR A 153 -8.80 -9.71 -9.76
N THR A 154 -7.74 -9.74 -10.57
CA THR A 154 -6.52 -8.94 -10.34
C THR A 154 -6.78 -7.44 -10.45
N ASP A 155 -7.65 -7.01 -11.38
CA ASP A 155 -8.04 -5.61 -11.50
C ASP A 155 -8.81 -5.14 -10.27
N LEU A 156 -9.72 -5.97 -9.76
CA LEU A 156 -10.46 -5.68 -8.52
C LEU A 156 -9.52 -5.60 -7.31
N LEU A 157 -8.51 -6.48 -7.24
CA LEU A 157 -7.47 -6.41 -6.21
C LEU A 157 -6.68 -5.09 -6.32
N ALA A 158 -6.24 -4.71 -7.51
CA ALA A 158 -5.50 -3.47 -7.74
C ALA A 158 -6.31 -2.22 -7.38
N LEU A 159 -7.59 -2.16 -7.78
CA LEU A 159 -8.51 -1.07 -7.42
C LEU A 159 -8.73 -1.01 -5.91
N SER A 160 -9.02 -2.16 -5.28
CA SER A 160 -9.24 -2.23 -3.83
C SER A 160 -7.98 -1.87 -3.04
N ALA A 161 -6.80 -2.21 -3.56
CA ALA A 161 -5.52 -1.80 -2.99
C ALA A 161 -5.35 -0.27 -3.03
N GLY A 162 -5.66 0.36 -4.17
CA GLY A 162 -5.64 1.83 -4.31
C GLY A 162 -6.64 2.52 -3.37
N MET A 163 -7.86 1.98 -3.23
CA MET A 163 -8.85 2.46 -2.26
C MET A 163 -8.37 2.30 -0.82
N GLY A 164 -7.80 1.14 -0.47
CA GLY A 164 -7.24 0.87 0.86
C GLY A 164 -6.10 1.82 1.20
N PHE A 165 -5.19 2.06 0.25
CA PHE A 165 -4.08 3.01 0.40
C PHE A 165 -4.59 4.44 0.59
N ALA A 166 -5.57 4.88 -0.20
CA ALA A 166 -6.19 6.19 -0.06
C ALA A 166 -6.90 6.34 1.29
N ALA A 167 -7.67 5.34 1.71
CA ALA A 167 -8.34 5.32 3.02
C ALA A 167 -7.32 5.36 4.16
N ASN A 168 -6.22 4.60 4.08
CA ASN A 168 -5.13 4.66 5.04
C ASN A 168 -4.56 6.08 5.20
N ASN A 169 -4.35 6.79 4.09
CA ASN A 169 -3.89 8.18 4.11
C ASN A 169 -4.91 9.14 4.75
N VAL A 170 -6.21 8.99 4.43
CA VAL A 170 -7.30 9.80 5.03
C VAL A 170 -7.40 9.56 6.53
N VAL A 171 -7.42 8.29 6.95
CA VAL A 171 -7.49 7.91 8.37
C VAL A 171 -6.23 8.36 9.11
N SER A 172 -5.06 8.21 8.51
CA SER A 172 -3.79 8.66 9.11
C SER A 172 -3.76 10.17 9.35
N ARG A 173 -4.38 10.97 8.46
CA ARG A 173 -4.57 12.42 8.65
C ARG A 173 -5.58 12.74 9.76
N ALA A 174 -6.63 11.95 9.90
CA ALA A 174 -7.60 12.11 11.01
C ALA A 174 -6.99 11.72 12.37
N ALA A 175 -6.09 10.74 12.38
CA ALA A 175 -5.46 10.16 13.56
C ALA A 175 -4.19 10.92 14.01
N GLN A 176 -4.21 12.25 14.08
CA GLN A 176 -3.02 13.05 14.40
C GLN A 176 -2.47 12.79 15.83
N GLY A 177 -3.33 12.40 16.77
CA GLY A 177 -2.92 12.07 18.13
C GLY A 177 -2.24 10.70 18.28
N ILE A 178 -2.25 9.87 17.26
CA ILE A 178 -1.59 8.56 17.28
C ILE A 178 -0.15 8.68 16.78
N PRO A 179 0.86 8.18 17.52
CA PRO A 179 2.25 8.17 17.09
C PRO A 179 2.42 7.46 15.74
N MET A 180 3.34 7.97 14.89
CA MET A 180 3.57 7.42 13.56
C MET A 180 4.00 5.95 13.63
N VAL A 181 4.82 5.60 14.63
CA VAL A 181 5.24 4.21 14.87
C VAL A 181 4.03 3.30 15.07
N SER A 182 3.11 3.65 15.97
CA SER A 182 1.89 2.85 16.19
C SER A 182 1.03 2.71 14.92
N LYS A 183 0.91 3.77 14.11
CA LYS A 183 0.17 3.72 12.83
C LYS A 183 0.82 2.72 11.86
N THR A 184 2.14 2.84 11.66
CA THR A 184 2.88 1.98 10.72
C THR A 184 2.83 0.51 11.17
N LEU A 185 3.08 0.26 12.45
CA LEU A 185 3.05 -1.10 12.98
C LEU A 185 1.64 -1.72 12.96
N ALA A 186 0.59 -0.92 13.17
CA ALA A 186 -0.78 -1.41 13.00
C ALA A 186 -1.04 -1.88 11.57
N VAL A 187 -0.56 -1.14 10.56
CA VAL A 187 -0.64 -1.57 9.16
C VAL A 187 0.10 -2.90 8.95
N PHE A 188 1.28 -3.07 9.52
CA PHE A 188 2.05 -4.32 9.39
C PHE A 188 1.37 -5.51 10.07
N VAL A 189 0.76 -5.31 11.23
CA VAL A 189 -0.10 -6.33 11.87
C VAL A 189 -1.28 -6.68 10.96
N GLY A 190 -1.92 -5.68 10.36
CA GLY A 190 -2.99 -5.88 9.37
C GLY A 190 -2.52 -6.68 8.16
N CYS A 191 -1.35 -6.38 7.61
CA CYS A 191 -0.72 -7.17 6.54
C CYS A 191 -0.58 -8.63 6.96
N GLY A 192 -0.09 -8.89 8.17
CA GLY A 192 0.06 -10.24 8.71
C GLY A 192 -1.28 -10.98 8.78
N LEU A 193 -2.33 -10.33 9.32
CA LEU A 193 -3.64 -10.94 9.46
C LEU A 193 -4.30 -11.28 8.11
N PHE A 194 -4.34 -10.32 7.17
CA PHE A 194 -4.91 -10.55 5.85
C PHE A 194 -4.12 -11.59 5.06
N SER A 195 -2.79 -11.50 5.12
CA SER A 195 -1.92 -12.44 4.42
C SER A 195 -2.02 -13.85 4.97
N LEU A 196 -2.13 -14.00 6.28
CA LEU A 196 -2.35 -15.31 6.92
C LEU A 196 -3.68 -15.93 6.48
N ALA A 197 -4.75 -15.12 6.43
CA ALA A 197 -6.07 -15.56 5.97
C ALA A 197 -6.06 -15.97 4.47
N MET A 198 -5.20 -15.35 3.64
CA MET A 198 -5.11 -15.61 2.21
C MET A 198 -4.05 -16.65 1.85
N ALA A 199 -3.09 -16.94 2.73
CA ALA A 199 -1.96 -17.81 2.41
C ALA A 199 -2.37 -19.29 2.18
N GLY A 200 -3.38 -19.79 2.90
CA GLY A 200 -3.89 -21.15 2.73
C GLY A 200 -2.77 -22.19 2.70
N ASP A 201 -2.82 -23.09 1.70
CA ASP A 201 -1.85 -24.17 1.51
C ASP A 201 -0.41 -23.66 1.20
N ALA A 202 -0.26 -22.38 0.78
CA ALA A 202 1.05 -21.81 0.51
C ALA A 202 1.95 -21.73 1.76
N LEU A 203 1.39 -21.84 2.97
CA LEU A 203 2.17 -21.93 4.21
C LEU A 203 3.11 -23.13 4.23
N GLY A 204 2.78 -24.22 3.54
CA GLY A 204 3.65 -25.39 3.41
C GLY A 204 4.99 -25.08 2.72
N ALA A 205 5.02 -24.08 1.85
CA ALA A 205 6.24 -23.67 1.15
C ALA A 205 7.29 -23.01 2.09
N VAL A 206 6.91 -22.57 3.29
CA VAL A 206 7.84 -21.91 4.23
C VAL A 206 9.01 -22.82 4.58
N ALA A 207 8.79 -24.12 4.72
CA ALA A 207 9.83 -25.09 5.07
C ALA A 207 10.89 -25.27 3.95
N SER A 208 10.55 -24.95 2.71
CA SER A 208 11.45 -25.09 1.54
C SER A 208 12.18 -23.78 1.18
N ILE A 209 11.94 -22.69 1.91
CA ILE A 209 12.57 -21.39 1.62
C ILE A 209 14.07 -21.44 1.96
N GLY A 210 14.92 -21.23 0.95
CA GLY A 210 16.35 -21.16 1.13
C GLY A 210 16.83 -19.89 1.85
N PRO A 211 18.04 -19.90 2.43
CA PRO A 211 18.57 -18.77 3.21
C PRO A 211 18.60 -17.44 2.42
N MET A 212 18.94 -17.48 1.14
CA MET A 212 19.02 -16.29 0.29
C MET A 212 17.63 -15.63 0.15
N VAL A 213 16.58 -16.44 0.02
CA VAL A 213 15.20 -15.93 -0.12
C VAL A 213 14.73 -15.32 1.21
N TRP A 214 15.11 -15.90 2.36
CA TRP A 214 14.86 -15.31 3.68
C TRP A 214 15.51 -13.93 3.83
N VAL A 215 16.77 -13.78 3.44
CA VAL A 215 17.46 -12.48 3.46
C VAL A 215 16.72 -11.46 2.58
N ALA A 216 16.31 -11.87 1.37
CA ALA A 216 15.56 -11.00 0.46
C ALA A 216 14.18 -10.60 1.02
N LEU A 217 13.45 -11.53 1.66
CA LEU A 217 12.16 -11.25 2.30
C LEU A 217 12.30 -10.24 3.45
N LEU A 218 13.31 -10.40 4.30
CA LEU A 218 13.59 -9.45 5.38
C LEU A 218 13.99 -8.08 4.81
N ALA A 219 14.87 -8.05 3.81
CA ALA A 219 15.24 -6.79 3.16
C ALA A 219 14.08 -6.09 2.45
N TYR A 220 13.09 -6.84 1.96
CA TYR A 220 11.90 -6.28 1.33
C TYR A 220 10.92 -5.70 2.36
N GLY A 221 10.89 -6.22 3.58
CA GLY A 221 10.01 -5.77 4.68
C GLY A 221 10.51 -4.52 5.41
N PHE A 222 11.79 -4.15 5.26
CA PHE A 222 12.42 -2.98 5.87
C PHE A 222 12.69 -1.89 4.84
#